data_a89f5f4e99f40ac5e1243a05e4be1a5b
#
_entry.id   a89f5f4e99f40ac5e1243a05e4be1a5b
#
_cell.length_a   1.000
_cell.length_b   1.000
_cell.length_c   1.000
_cell.angle_alpha   90.00
_cell.angle_beta   90.00
_cell.angle_gamma   90.00
#
_symmetry.space_group_name_H-M   'P 1'
#
loop_
_entity.id
_entity.type
_entity.pdbx_description
1 polymer ?
#
loop_
_entity_poly.entity_id
_entity_poly.type
_entity_poly.pdbx_seq_one_letter_code
_entity_poly.pdbx_strand_id
1 'polypeptide(L)'
;MNYLDLIIKEYISIVEMLQGVYEVESNRIVIEREVFRDYLEKYAYMTFSAKTKVYKALNFIIHDSNNYTMPYKDTELKKTVRKVIINYSTYQEVKKLYETNANI
;
A
#
# COMPACT_ATOMS: atom_id res chain seq x y z
N MET A 1 15.59 12.60 -11.30
CA MET A 1 14.24 12.19 -10.86
C MET A 1 14.33 11.57 -9.48
N ASN A 2 13.46 11.98 -8.58
CA ASN A 2 13.48 11.55 -7.18
C ASN A 2 12.66 10.28 -7.00
N TYR A 3 13.28 9.20 -6.54
CA TYR A 3 12.57 7.94 -6.28
C TYR A 3 11.48 8.07 -5.22
N LEU A 4 11.69 8.94 -4.23
CA LEU A 4 10.67 9.19 -3.21
C LEU A 4 9.40 9.75 -3.81
N ASP A 5 9.51 10.70 -4.74
CA ASP A 5 8.36 11.26 -5.44
C ASP A 5 7.62 10.20 -6.26
N LEU A 6 8.36 9.33 -6.94
CA LEU A 6 7.78 8.24 -7.72
C LEU A 6 7.00 7.26 -6.84
N ILE A 7 7.56 6.91 -5.69
CA ILE A 7 6.92 5.93 -4.81
C ILE A 7 5.68 6.52 -4.12
N ILE A 8 5.69 7.80 -3.80
CA ILE A 8 4.53 8.49 -3.23
C ILE A 8 3.40 8.53 -4.26
N LYS A 9 3.70 8.90 -5.50
CA LYS A 9 2.71 8.92 -6.60
C LYS A 9 2.15 7.53 -6.86
N GLU A 10 3.00 6.52 -6.84
CA GLU A 10 2.58 5.12 -7.02
C GLU A 10 1.61 4.71 -5.91
N TYR A 11 1.94 4.99 -4.66
CA TYR A 11 1.09 4.66 -3.51
C TYR A 11 -0.29 5.34 -3.61
N ILE A 12 -0.32 6.64 -3.90
CA ILE A 12 -1.57 7.39 -4.08
C ILE A 12 -2.41 6.74 -5.19
N SER A 13 -1.80 6.45 -6.32
CA SER A 13 -2.47 5.85 -7.47
C SER A 13 -3.04 4.47 -7.14
N ILE A 14 -2.27 3.64 -6.45
CA ILE A 14 -2.70 2.30 -6.04
C ILE A 14 -3.92 2.39 -5.12
N VAL A 15 -3.88 3.25 -4.11
CA VAL A 15 -5.00 3.38 -3.17
C VAL A 15 -6.25 3.86 -3.89
N GLU A 16 -6.13 4.82 -4.82
CA GLU A 16 -7.27 5.33 -5.58
C GLU A 16 -7.89 4.25 -6.47
N MET A 17 -7.08 3.39 -7.06
CA MET A 17 -7.59 2.24 -7.81
C MET A 17 -8.25 1.20 -6.93
N LEU A 18 -7.67 0.91 -5.77
CA LEU A 18 -8.20 -0.08 -4.83
C LEU A 18 -9.54 0.35 -4.24
N GLN A 19 -9.75 1.63 -4.00
CA GLN A 19 -11.03 2.16 -3.50
C GLN A 19 -12.21 1.85 -4.40
N GLY A 20 -11.99 1.66 -5.70
CA GLY A 20 -13.03 1.30 -6.65
C GLY A 20 -13.40 -0.18 -6.61
N VAL A 21 -12.61 -1.02 -5.96
CA VAL A 21 -12.77 -2.49 -5.97
C VAL A 21 -12.91 -3.07 -4.57
N TYR A 22 -12.20 -2.51 -3.60
CA TYR A 22 -12.16 -3.01 -2.22
C TYR A 22 -12.79 -2.01 -1.27
N GLU A 23 -13.38 -2.51 -0.18
CA GLU A 23 -13.92 -1.66 0.88
C GLU A 23 -12.80 -1.08 1.74
N VAL A 24 -12.98 0.18 2.16
CA VAL A 24 -12.16 0.78 3.20
C VAL A 24 -12.84 0.53 4.53
N GLU A 25 -12.19 -0.21 5.42
CA GLU A 25 -12.75 -0.58 6.71
C GLU A 25 -11.75 -0.29 7.81
N SER A 26 -12.15 0.49 8.81
CA SER A 26 -11.27 0.90 9.92
C SER A 26 -9.95 1.54 9.41
N ASN A 27 -10.05 2.38 8.38
CA ASN A 27 -8.90 3.06 7.75
C ASN A 27 -7.88 2.09 7.14
N ARG A 28 -8.36 0.93 6.66
CA ARG A 28 -7.52 -0.11 6.06
C ARG A 28 -8.17 -0.65 4.80
N ILE A 29 -7.33 -1.06 3.85
CA ILE A 29 -7.76 -1.85 2.70
C ILE A 29 -6.96 -3.14 2.73
N VAL A 30 -7.64 -4.27 2.82
CA VAL A 30 -7.01 -5.60 2.90
C VAL A 30 -7.04 -6.24 1.53
N ILE A 31 -5.88 -6.59 0.99
CA ILE A 31 -5.76 -7.18 -0.35
C ILE A 31 -4.85 -8.41 -0.34
N GLU A 32 -4.99 -9.25 -1.34
CA GLU A 32 -4.13 -10.41 -1.53
C GLU A 32 -2.72 -9.98 -1.90
N ARG A 33 -1.72 -10.77 -1.50
CA ARG A 33 -0.30 -10.52 -1.79
C ARG A 33 -0.04 -10.38 -3.29
N GLU A 34 -0.68 -11.23 -4.09
CA GLU A 34 -0.52 -11.27 -5.54
C GLU A 34 -1.00 -9.97 -6.19
N VAL A 35 -2.12 -9.44 -5.71
CA VAL A 35 -2.67 -8.17 -6.19
C VAL A 35 -1.70 -7.02 -5.90
N PHE A 36 -1.18 -6.97 -4.68
CA PHE A 36 -0.21 -5.95 -4.28
C PHE A 36 1.06 -6.04 -5.13
N ARG A 37 1.57 -7.25 -5.31
CA ARG A 37 2.77 -7.48 -6.12
C ARG A 37 2.58 -7.03 -7.57
N ASP A 38 1.44 -7.35 -8.17
CA ASP A 38 1.13 -6.95 -9.54
C ASP A 38 1.14 -5.43 -9.70
N TYR A 39 0.59 -4.69 -8.75
CA TYR A 39 0.64 -3.23 -8.76
C TYR A 39 2.07 -2.70 -8.65
N LEU A 40 2.86 -3.23 -7.73
CA LEU A 40 4.24 -2.74 -7.53
C LEU A 40 5.18 -3.10 -8.67
N GLU A 41 4.97 -4.23 -9.33
CA GLU A 41 5.79 -4.67 -10.44
C GLU A 41 5.44 -3.99 -11.76
N LYS A 42 4.33 -3.27 -11.82
CA LYS A 42 3.89 -2.56 -13.02
C LYS A 42 4.92 -1.52 -13.50
N TYR A 43 5.60 -0.86 -12.58
CA TYR A 43 6.64 0.13 -12.90
C TYR A 43 7.97 -0.31 -12.29
N ALA A 44 8.95 -0.57 -13.13
CA ALA A 44 10.21 -1.19 -12.74
C ALA A 44 11.33 -0.19 -12.39
N TYR A 45 10.99 0.98 -11.84
CA TYR A 45 12.00 1.96 -11.40
C TYR A 45 12.76 1.49 -10.15
N MET A 46 12.26 0.48 -9.48
CA MET A 46 12.84 -0.09 -8.26
C MET A 46 12.36 -1.54 -8.15
N THR A 47 13.16 -2.41 -7.55
CA THR A 47 12.74 -3.82 -7.36
C THR A 47 11.58 -3.91 -6.40
N PHE A 48 10.81 -4.99 -6.48
CA PHE A 48 9.71 -5.25 -5.56
C PHE A 48 10.21 -5.26 -4.11
N SER A 49 11.33 -5.93 -3.85
CA SER A 49 11.91 -6.01 -2.51
C SER A 49 12.28 -4.62 -1.97
N ALA A 50 12.89 -3.77 -2.78
CA ALA A 50 13.23 -2.41 -2.38
C ALA A 50 11.98 -1.58 -2.12
N LYS A 51 10.95 -1.70 -2.97
CA LYS A 51 9.68 -0.99 -2.79
C LYS A 51 9.00 -1.39 -1.49
N THR A 52 8.94 -2.68 -1.17
CA THR A 52 8.29 -3.13 0.07
C THR A 52 8.98 -2.57 1.31
N LYS A 53 10.31 -2.43 1.28
CA LYS A 53 11.06 -1.81 2.38
C LYS A 53 10.68 -0.35 2.56
N VAL A 54 10.53 0.40 1.47
CA VAL A 54 10.11 1.82 1.52
C VAL A 54 8.66 1.93 1.99
N TYR A 55 7.77 1.10 1.48
CA TYR A 55 6.36 1.07 1.91
C TYR A 55 6.23 0.82 3.42
N LYS A 56 7.05 -0.08 3.96
CA LYS A 56 7.10 -0.32 5.40
C LYS A 56 7.62 0.90 6.15
N ALA A 57 8.73 1.47 5.71
CA ALA A 57 9.39 2.60 6.36
C ALA A 57 8.51 3.84 6.41
N LEU A 58 7.69 4.08 5.38
CA LEU A 58 6.80 5.22 5.28
C LEU A 58 5.39 4.95 5.85
N ASN A 59 5.17 3.76 6.38
CA ASN A 59 3.86 3.35 6.91
C ASN A 59 2.73 3.38 5.87
N PHE A 60 3.04 3.08 4.62
CA PHE A 60 2.06 2.94 3.55
C PHE A 60 1.26 1.65 3.70
N ILE A 61 1.84 0.68 4.38
CA ILE A 61 1.21 -0.60 4.72
C ILE A 61 1.36 -0.86 6.21
N ILE A 62 0.42 -1.61 6.77
CA ILE A 62 0.50 -2.11 8.14
C ILE A 62 1.18 -3.48 8.06
N HIS A 63 2.26 -3.68 8.80
CA HIS A 63 3.14 -4.83 8.62
C HIS A 63 3.70 -5.33 9.94
N ASP A 64 4.16 -6.60 9.96
CA ASP A 64 5.00 -7.11 11.04
C ASP A 64 6.46 -6.68 10.85
N SER A 65 7.29 -6.87 11.87
CA SER A 65 8.69 -6.42 11.84
C SER A 65 9.52 -7.02 10.71
N ASN A 66 9.18 -8.24 10.27
CA ASN A 66 9.97 -8.99 9.28
C ASN A 66 9.30 -9.16 7.92
N ASN A 67 8.03 -8.79 7.79
CA ASN A 67 7.27 -9.03 6.58
C ASN A 67 6.46 -7.82 6.17
N TYR A 68 6.20 -7.65 4.88
CA TYR A 68 5.30 -6.63 4.36
C TYR A 68 3.82 -7.05 4.47
N THR A 69 3.56 -8.30 4.89
CA THR A 69 2.22 -8.86 5.06
C THR A 69 1.89 -9.01 6.54
N MET A 70 0.61 -9.19 6.83
CA MET A 70 0.11 -9.46 8.17
C MET A 70 -0.73 -10.73 8.17
N PRO A 71 -0.75 -11.48 9.28
CA PRO A 71 -1.71 -12.57 9.42
C PRO A 71 -3.12 -12.03 9.37
N TYR A 72 -3.99 -12.68 8.64
CA TYR A 72 -5.38 -12.29 8.47
C TYR A 72 -6.25 -13.54 8.54
N LYS A 73 -7.26 -13.52 9.40
CA LYS A 73 -8.16 -14.66 9.53
C LYS A 73 -9.22 -14.60 8.44
N ASP A 74 -9.15 -15.54 7.51
CA ASP A 74 -10.12 -15.67 6.44
C ASP A 74 -11.31 -16.51 6.96
N THR A 75 -12.46 -15.87 7.12
CA THR A 75 -13.65 -16.54 7.66
C THR A 75 -14.25 -17.55 6.69
N GLU A 76 -14.10 -17.34 5.38
CA GLU A 76 -14.59 -18.27 4.37
C GLU A 76 -13.74 -19.53 4.31
N LEU A 77 -12.43 -19.36 4.32
CA LEU A 77 -11.48 -20.48 4.28
C LEU A 77 -11.25 -21.10 5.67
N LYS A 78 -11.73 -20.46 6.72
CA LYS A 78 -11.57 -20.88 8.14
C LYS A 78 -10.11 -21.12 8.51
N LYS A 79 -9.20 -20.31 7.96
CA LYS A 79 -7.77 -20.39 8.25
C LYS A 79 -7.14 -19.00 8.24
N THR A 80 -5.95 -18.90 8.82
CA THR A 80 -5.15 -17.68 8.77
C THR A 80 -4.32 -17.68 7.49
N VAL A 81 -4.39 -16.60 6.74
CA VAL A 81 -3.58 -16.38 5.55
C VAL A 81 -2.83 -15.06 5.72
N ARG A 82 -1.78 -14.85 4.96
CA ARG A 82 -1.07 -13.57 5.00
C ARG A 82 -1.59 -12.68 3.90
N LYS A 83 -1.94 -11.45 4.27
CA LYS A 83 -2.46 -10.44 3.35
C LYS A 83 -1.67 -9.14 3.49
N VAL A 84 -1.82 -8.25 2.52
CA VAL A 84 -1.28 -6.90 2.59
C VAL A 84 -2.37 -5.97 3.09
N ILE A 85 -2.04 -5.17 4.09
CA ILE A 85 -2.98 -4.21 4.68
C ILE A 85 -2.50 -2.81 4.33
N ILE A 86 -3.20 -2.17 3.41
CA ILE A 86 -2.90 -0.80 2.98
C ILE A 86 -3.35 0.16 4.09
N ASN A 87 -2.48 1.08 4.47
CA ASN A 87 -2.77 2.08 5.48
C ASN A 87 -3.49 3.27 4.83
N TYR A 88 -4.81 3.31 4.99
CA TYR A 88 -5.62 4.36 4.38
C TYR A 88 -5.45 5.72 5.07
N SER A 89 -5.19 5.74 6.37
CA SER A 89 -4.93 6.99 7.11
C SER A 89 -3.70 7.71 6.58
N THR A 90 -2.62 6.96 6.33
CA THR A 90 -1.40 7.51 5.75
C THR A 90 -1.66 8.06 4.36
N TYR A 91 -2.46 7.36 3.55
CA TYR A 91 -2.86 7.83 2.22
C TYR A 91 -3.54 9.20 2.29
N GLN A 92 -4.49 9.37 3.21
CA GLN A 92 -5.22 10.62 3.36
C GLN A 92 -4.28 11.78 3.71
N GLU A 93 -3.33 11.55 4.62
CA GLU A 93 -2.33 12.55 5.01
C GLU A 93 -1.38 12.89 3.87
N VAL A 94 -0.86 11.88 3.19
CA VAL A 94 0.10 12.05 2.09
C VAL A 94 -0.55 12.78 0.92
N LYS A 95 -1.77 12.38 0.57
CA LYS A 95 -2.51 13.03 -0.52
C LYS A 95 -2.76 14.50 -0.24
N LYS A 96 -3.16 14.83 0.99
CA LYS A 96 -3.40 16.20 1.42
C LYS A 96 -2.12 17.05 1.28
N LEU A 97 -1.00 16.55 1.78
CA LEU A 97 0.29 17.24 1.68
C LEU A 97 0.72 17.41 0.22
N TYR A 98 0.55 16.38 -0.58
CA TYR A 98 0.92 16.40 -2.00
C TYR A 98 0.10 17.41 -2.78
N GLU A 99 -1.20 17.47 -2.57
CA GLU A 99 -2.09 18.44 -3.22
C GLU A 99 -1.78 19.88 -2.78
N THR A 100 -1.50 20.07 -1.50
CA THR A 100 -1.14 21.38 -0.96
C THR A 100 0.15 21.90 -1.62
N ASN A 101 1.15 21.03 -1.75
CA ASN A 101 2.43 21.41 -2.39
C ASN A 101 2.27 21.65 -3.89
N ALA A 102 1.39 20.94 -4.55
CA ALA A 102 1.14 21.10 -5.98
C ALA A 102 0.48 22.44 -6.33
N ASN A 103 -0.19 23.05 -5.36
CA ASN A 103 -0.92 24.31 -5.54
C ASN A 103 -0.11 25.57 -5.16
N ILE A 104 1.15 25.40 -4.81
CA ILE A 104 2.04 26.52 -4.45
C ILE A 104 2.79 27.07 -5.66
#